data_6a44db697fef846120d59df7ac63b348
#
_entry.id   6a44db697fef846120d59df7ac63b348
#
_cell.length_a   1.000
_cell.length_b   1.000
_cell.length_c   1.000
_cell.angle_alpha   90.00
_cell.angle_beta   90.00
_cell.angle_gamma   90.00
#
_symmetry.space_group_name_H-M   'P 1'
#
loop_
_entity.id
_entity.type
_entity.pdbx_description
1 polymer ?
#
loop_
_entity_poly.entity_id
_entity_poly.type
_entity_poly.pdbx_seq_one_letter_code
_entity_poly.pdbx_strand_id
1 'polypeptide(L)'
;MGGSPGTPTGSGSPFRDKREVPRYSFIAEVTVTDVANETRMSGRISEISRKGCYVDILNPLPEGTSLELKISRDQGVFTTPGRIIYVQPGMGMGVAFLDMPSDQIKVLDAWLAELQA
;
A
#
# COMPACT_ATOMS: atom_id res chain seq x y z
N MET A 1 14.23 24.58 -15.66
CA MET A 1 13.80 24.31 -15.42
C MET A 1 13.46 23.87 -15.14
N GLY A 2 13.67 23.69 -15.17
CA GLY A 2 13.35 23.23 -14.70
C GLY A 2 12.97 22.67 -14.56
N GLY A 3 13.08 22.56 -14.57
CA GLY A 3 12.62 22.05 -14.22
C GLY A 3 12.22 21.52 -14.24
N SER A 4 12.38 21.45 -14.32
CA SER A 4 11.82 21.07 -14.15
C SER A 4 11.47 20.64 -14.10
N PRO A 5 12.05 20.66 -14.11
CA PRO A 5 11.43 20.16 -13.88
C PRO A 5 10.74 19.67 -13.72
N GLY A 6 10.75 19.48 -13.64
CA GLY A 6 9.99 19.09 -13.36
C GLY A 6 9.35 18.60 -13.45
N THR A 7 9.32 18.44 -13.44
CA THR A 7 8.54 18.08 -13.44
C THR A 7 7.79 17.64 -13.52
N PRO A 8 7.75 17.45 -13.51
CA PRO A 8 6.97 16.96 -13.55
C PRO A 8 6.27 16.48 -13.50
N THR A 9 6.37 16.28 -13.61
CA THR A 9 5.68 15.89 -13.67
C THR A 9 4.96 15.42 -13.36
N GLY A 10 5.11 15.34 -13.09
CA GLY A 10 4.51 15.04 -12.57
C GLY A 10 3.62 14.45 -12.36
N SER A 11 3.18 14.17 -12.22
CA SER A 11 2.23 13.65 -12.13
C SER A 11 1.78 13.19 -11.19
N GLY A 12 1.92 13.32 -10.55
CA GLY A 12 1.41 13.02 -9.80
C GLY A 12 0.78 12.43 -8.76
N SER A 13 0.84 11.27 -8.65
CA SER A 13 0.27 10.59 -7.55
C SER A 13 1.11 10.88 -6.32
N PRO A 14 0.50 11.14 -5.19
CA PRO A 14 1.25 11.35 -3.98
C PRO A 14 2.06 10.13 -3.59
N PHE A 15 1.62 8.96 -4.07
CA PHE A 15 2.31 7.78 -3.75
C PHE A 15 3.55 7.60 -4.60
N ARG A 16 3.69 8.35 -5.69
CA ARG A 16 4.73 8.29 -6.54
C ARG A 16 5.78 9.18 -6.15
N ASP A 17 6.34 9.08 -5.14
CA ASP A 17 7.29 9.94 -4.72
C ASP A 17 8.52 9.63 -5.44
N LYS A 18 8.92 10.47 -6.19
CA LYS A 18 9.93 10.35 -6.99
C LYS A 18 11.02 9.79 -6.42
N ARG A 19 11.69 9.23 -6.59
CA ARG A 19 12.85 8.75 -6.28
C ARG A 19 13.01 7.93 -5.17
N GLU A 20 12.13 7.83 -4.38
CA GLU A 20 12.42 7.21 -3.31
C GLU A 20 12.22 5.79 -3.31
N VAL A 21 11.13 5.26 -3.64
CA VAL A 21 10.75 3.90 -3.32
C VAL A 21 10.15 3.23 -4.52
N PRO A 22 10.80 2.23 -5.07
CA PRO A 22 10.24 1.52 -6.21
C PRO A 22 8.94 0.82 -5.84
N ARG A 23 8.02 0.80 -6.77
CA ARG A 23 6.75 0.11 -6.61
C ARG A 23 6.70 -1.03 -7.59
N TYR A 24 6.12 -2.13 -7.17
CA TYR A 24 6.09 -3.34 -7.95
C TYR A 24 4.68 -3.84 -8.11
N SER A 25 4.39 -4.43 -9.26
CA SER A 25 3.14 -5.16 -9.43
C SER A 25 3.19 -6.37 -8.52
N PHE A 26 2.13 -6.59 -7.76
CA PHE A 26 2.17 -7.61 -6.75
C PHE A 26 0.74 -7.99 -6.38
N ILE A 27 0.33 -9.17 -6.74
CA ILE A 27 -1.04 -9.59 -6.47
C ILE A 27 -1.07 -10.46 -5.22
N ALA A 28 -1.86 -10.07 -4.26
CA ALA A 28 -2.01 -10.83 -3.03
C ALA A 28 -3.35 -10.50 -2.39
N GLU A 29 -3.84 -11.39 -1.55
CA GLU A 29 -5.08 -11.16 -0.84
C GLU A 29 -4.79 -10.30 0.37
N VAL A 30 -5.73 -9.45 0.73
CA VAL A 30 -5.58 -8.59 1.90
C VAL A 30 -6.87 -8.56 2.69
N THR A 31 -6.73 -8.62 4.01
CA THR A 31 -7.84 -8.33 4.92
C THR A 31 -7.55 -6.95 5.51
N VAL A 32 -8.51 -6.07 5.36
CA VAL A 32 -8.39 -4.69 5.82
C VAL A 32 -9.35 -4.53 6.99
N THR A 33 -8.82 -4.11 8.13
CA THR A 33 -9.66 -3.88 9.32
C THR A 33 -9.67 -2.38 9.61
N ASP A 34 -10.88 -1.80 9.65
CA ASP A 34 -11.06 -0.41 10.03
C ASP A 34 -10.92 -0.37 11.54
N VAL A 35 -9.86 0.26 12.04
CA VAL A 35 -9.54 0.23 13.46
C VAL A 35 -10.65 0.85 14.32
N ALA A 36 -11.21 1.96 13.87
CA ALA A 36 -12.20 2.66 14.65
C ALA A 36 -13.50 1.89 14.78
N ASN A 37 -13.93 1.25 13.72
CA ASN A 37 -15.21 0.55 13.70
C ASN A 37 -15.11 -0.95 13.83
N GLU A 38 -13.88 -1.46 13.85
CA GLU A 38 -13.63 -2.89 13.96
C GLU A 38 -14.32 -3.69 12.85
N THR A 39 -14.45 -3.08 11.70
CA THR A 39 -15.07 -3.71 10.55
C THR A 39 -14.00 -4.29 9.65
N ARG A 40 -14.18 -5.51 9.21
CA ARG A 40 -13.23 -6.15 8.36
C ARG A 40 -13.74 -6.31 6.95
N MET A 41 -12.90 -6.17 5.98
CA MET A 41 -13.27 -6.40 4.61
C MET A 41 -12.13 -7.05 3.87
N SER A 42 -12.45 -7.81 2.84
CA SER A 42 -11.46 -8.51 2.04
C SER A 42 -11.24 -7.76 0.74
N GLY A 43 -10.03 -7.79 0.27
CA GLY A 43 -9.69 -7.19 -1.01
C GLY A 43 -8.46 -7.85 -1.57
N ARG A 44 -7.86 -7.20 -2.54
CA ARG A 44 -6.67 -7.71 -3.18
C ARG A 44 -5.75 -6.54 -3.42
N ILE A 45 -4.47 -6.70 -3.14
CA ILE A 45 -3.53 -5.65 -3.51
C ILE A 45 -3.00 -5.95 -4.89
N SER A 46 -2.67 -4.91 -5.62
CA SER A 46 -2.13 -5.03 -6.96
C SER A 46 -0.77 -4.36 -7.09
N GLU A 47 -0.36 -3.60 -6.10
CA GLU A 47 0.90 -2.90 -6.16
C GLU A 47 1.45 -2.77 -4.75
N ILE A 48 2.76 -2.92 -4.57
CA ILE A 48 3.38 -2.83 -3.26
C ILE A 48 4.72 -2.12 -3.34
N SER A 49 5.08 -1.42 -2.27
CA SER A 49 6.38 -0.81 -2.12
C SER A 49 6.78 -0.91 -0.66
N ARG A 50 7.95 -0.41 -0.32
CA ARG A 50 8.40 -0.40 1.05
C ARG A 50 7.55 0.54 1.93
N LYS A 51 6.83 1.47 1.32
CA LYS A 51 6.04 2.45 2.06
C LYS A 51 4.54 2.23 2.03
N GLY A 52 4.04 1.40 1.18
CA GLY A 52 2.60 1.20 1.11
C GLY A 52 2.17 0.28 -0.01
N CYS A 53 0.87 0.22 -0.22
CA CYS A 53 0.30 -0.65 -1.23
C CYS A 53 -0.96 -0.04 -1.81
N TYR A 54 -1.41 -0.60 -2.94
CA TYR A 54 -2.69 -0.20 -3.51
C TYR A 54 -3.65 -1.37 -3.35
N VAL A 55 -4.81 -1.09 -2.77
CA VAL A 55 -5.83 -2.11 -2.51
C VAL A 55 -6.96 -1.94 -3.52
N ASP A 56 -7.23 -2.99 -4.29
CA ASP A 56 -8.35 -2.99 -5.23
C ASP A 56 -9.59 -3.34 -4.44
N ILE A 57 -10.53 -2.42 -4.37
CA ILE A 57 -11.75 -2.63 -3.62
C ILE A 57 -12.82 -1.68 -4.17
N LEU A 58 -14.02 -2.20 -4.35
CA LEU A 58 -15.08 -1.42 -4.97
C LEU A 58 -15.57 -0.26 -4.11
N ASN A 59 -15.64 -0.49 -2.80
CA ASN A 59 -16.14 0.52 -1.89
C ASN A 59 -15.07 0.90 -0.88
N PRO A 60 -14.12 1.73 -1.30
CA PRO A 60 -13.03 2.12 -0.40
C PRO A 60 -13.55 2.91 0.80
N LEU A 61 -12.80 2.81 1.89
CA LEU A 61 -13.10 3.64 3.06
C LEU A 61 -12.54 5.05 2.83
N PRO A 62 -12.98 6.01 3.61
CA PRO A 62 -12.54 7.40 3.39
C PRO A 62 -11.05 7.61 3.61
N GLU A 63 -10.52 8.59 2.92
CA GLU A 63 -9.15 9.00 3.08
C GLU A 63 -8.90 9.35 4.54
N GLY A 64 -7.76 8.99 5.08
CA GLY A 64 -7.41 9.25 6.47
C GLY A 64 -7.80 8.14 7.44
N THR A 65 -8.54 7.14 6.96
CA THR A 65 -8.96 6.04 7.85
C THR A 65 -7.76 5.22 8.28
N SER A 66 -7.69 4.93 9.58
CA SER A 66 -6.64 4.07 10.13
C SER A 66 -7.04 2.62 9.98
N LEU A 67 -6.11 1.81 9.51
CA LEU A 67 -6.37 0.42 9.19
C LEU A 67 -5.37 -0.51 9.81
N GLU A 68 -5.75 -1.77 9.88
CA GLU A 68 -4.82 -2.85 10.13
C GLU A 68 -4.86 -3.70 8.88
N LEU A 69 -3.72 -3.97 8.29
CA LEU A 69 -3.64 -4.76 7.07
C LEU A 69 -3.04 -6.13 7.35
N LYS A 70 -3.60 -7.14 6.70
CA LYS A 70 -3.04 -8.49 6.75
C LYS A 70 -2.96 -8.94 5.31
N ILE A 71 -1.77 -8.99 4.75
CA ILE A 71 -1.54 -9.35 3.35
C ILE A 71 -0.99 -10.76 3.32
N SER A 72 -1.63 -11.62 2.55
CA SER A 72 -1.23 -13.02 2.47
C SER A 72 -0.77 -13.36 1.07
N ARG A 73 0.37 -14.01 0.96
CA ARG A 73 0.87 -14.46 -0.32
C ARG A 73 1.60 -15.77 -0.12
N ASP A 74 1.21 -16.76 -0.88
CA ASP A 74 1.76 -18.10 -0.77
C ASP A 74 1.69 -18.55 0.69
N GLN A 75 2.79 -18.77 1.34
CA GLN A 75 2.77 -19.16 2.72
C GLN A 75 3.18 -18.04 3.66
N GLY A 76 3.33 -16.85 3.15
CA GLY A 76 3.77 -15.72 3.94
C GLY A 76 2.62 -14.80 4.29
N VAL A 77 2.72 -14.16 5.43
CA VAL A 77 1.75 -13.18 5.90
C VAL A 77 2.50 -11.96 6.41
N PHE A 78 2.04 -10.79 5.98
CA PHE A 78 2.62 -9.52 6.40
C PHE A 78 1.50 -8.69 7.02
N THR A 79 1.67 -8.27 8.26
CA THR A 79 0.67 -7.45 8.94
C THR A 79 1.29 -6.13 9.36
N THR A 80 0.54 -5.06 9.23
CA THR A 80 1.01 -3.75 9.62
C THR A 80 -0.15 -2.78 9.78
N PRO A 81 -0.01 -1.79 10.65
CA PRO A 81 -0.95 -0.68 10.63
C PRO A 81 -0.76 0.13 9.36
N GLY A 82 -1.80 0.82 8.94
CA GLY A 82 -1.74 1.67 7.76
C GLY A 82 -2.76 2.76 7.82
N ARG A 83 -2.70 3.66 6.84
CA ARG A 83 -3.67 4.73 6.73
C ARG A 83 -3.98 4.97 5.26
N ILE A 84 -5.23 5.18 4.94
CA ILE A 84 -5.64 5.46 3.58
C ILE A 84 -5.18 6.86 3.22
N ILE A 85 -4.35 7.00 2.20
CA ILE A 85 -3.82 8.29 1.79
C ILE A 85 -4.51 8.85 0.56
N TYR A 86 -5.19 8.02 -0.22
CA TYR A 86 -6.06 8.52 -1.28
C TYR A 86 -7.04 7.44 -1.68
N VAL A 87 -8.12 7.84 -2.32
CA VAL A 87 -9.21 6.96 -2.68
C VAL A 87 -9.58 7.16 -4.15
N GLN A 88 -9.83 6.07 -4.85
CA GLN A 88 -10.37 6.11 -6.21
C GLN A 88 -11.69 5.35 -6.16
N PRO A 89 -12.81 6.05 -6.09
CA PRO A 89 -14.12 5.40 -5.93
C PRO A 89 -14.38 4.38 -7.02
N GLY A 90 -14.90 3.23 -6.63
CA GLY A 90 -15.19 2.16 -7.57
C GLY A 90 -13.96 1.38 -8.02
N MET A 91 -12.77 1.74 -7.56
CA MET A 91 -11.55 1.10 -8.00
C MET A 91 -10.68 0.64 -6.85
N GLY A 92 -10.32 1.52 -5.95
CA GLY A 92 -9.42 1.12 -4.87
C GLY A 92 -8.93 2.28 -4.05
N MET A 93 -7.91 2.01 -3.26
CA MET A 93 -7.36 3.01 -2.35
C MET A 93 -5.87 2.79 -2.15
N GLY A 94 -5.15 3.89 -1.99
CA GLY A 94 -3.73 3.85 -1.68
C GLY A 94 -3.56 3.89 -0.18
N VAL A 95 -2.75 2.99 0.36
CA VAL A 95 -2.55 2.85 1.80
C VAL A 95 -1.07 2.99 2.11
N ALA A 96 -0.75 3.85 3.07
CA ALA A 96 0.61 3.99 3.55
C ALA A 96 0.79 3.07 4.75
N PHE A 97 1.92 2.37 4.82
CA PHE A 97 2.25 1.55 5.99
C PHE A 97 2.76 2.46 7.10
N LEU A 98 2.35 2.21 8.32
CA LEU A 98 2.77 3.00 9.45
C LEU A 98 3.35 2.10 10.53
N ASP A 99 4.39 2.58 11.20
CA ASP A 99 4.90 1.88 12.39
C ASP A 99 4.99 0.37 12.24
N MET A 100 5.58 -0.07 11.14
CA MET A 100 5.71 -1.51 10.89
C MET A 100 6.57 -2.16 11.96
N PRO A 101 6.09 -3.26 12.57
CA PRO A 101 6.92 -3.99 13.51
C PRO A 101 8.18 -4.51 12.81
N SER A 102 9.27 -4.58 13.53
CA SER A 102 10.55 -4.95 12.90
C SER A 102 10.52 -6.34 12.28
N ASP A 103 9.82 -7.30 12.88
CA ASP A 103 9.72 -8.61 12.30
C ASP A 103 8.88 -8.59 11.01
N GLN A 104 7.94 -7.66 10.90
CA GLN A 104 7.14 -7.52 9.69
C GLN A 104 7.91 -6.83 8.58
N ILE A 105 8.79 -5.91 8.93
CA ILE A 105 9.66 -5.29 7.95
C ILE A 105 10.50 -6.36 7.26
N LYS A 106 10.94 -7.36 7.99
CA LYS A 106 11.74 -8.45 7.40
C LYS A 106 10.91 -9.25 6.39
N VAL A 107 9.64 -9.48 6.67
CA VAL A 107 8.77 -10.18 5.74
C VAL A 107 8.63 -9.37 4.46
N LEU A 108 8.34 -8.08 4.62
CA LEU A 108 8.16 -7.20 3.47
C LEU A 108 9.45 -7.12 2.64
N ASP A 109 10.60 -6.96 3.30
CA ASP A 109 11.86 -6.87 2.60
C ASP A 109 12.16 -8.15 1.82
N ALA A 110 11.80 -9.30 2.37
CA ALA A 110 12.00 -10.56 1.67
C ALA A 110 11.12 -10.63 0.41
N TRP A 111 9.87 -10.19 0.51
CA TRP A 111 8.99 -10.17 -0.65
C TRP A 111 9.53 -9.21 -1.72
N LEU A 112 9.96 -8.02 -1.30
CA LEU A 112 10.46 -7.04 -2.27
C LEU A 112 11.76 -7.52 -2.93
N ALA A 113 12.59 -8.24 -2.21
CA ALA A 113 13.81 -8.79 -2.79
C ALA A 113 13.48 -9.78 -3.90
N GLU A 114 12.44 -10.59 -3.72
CA GLU A 114 11.99 -11.50 -4.76
C GLU A 114 11.51 -10.74 -6.00
N LEU A 115 10.84 -9.64 -5.79
CA LEU A 115 10.31 -8.87 -6.91
C LEU A 115 11.39 -8.15 -7.69
N GLN A 116 12.53 -7.90 -7.07
CA GLN A 116 13.63 -7.25 -7.74
C GLN A 116 14.49 -8.23 -8.51
N ALA A 117 14.39 -9.49 -8.25
CA ALA A 117 15.27 -10.50 -8.80
C ALA A 117 15.05 -10.73 -10.29
#